data_54741309283be661ffef19dddc64231c
#
_entry.id   54741309283be661ffef19dddc64231c
#
_cell.length_a   1.000
_cell.length_b   1.000
_cell.length_c   1.000
_cell.angle_alpha   90.00
_cell.angle_beta   90.00
_cell.angle_gamma   90.00
#
_symmetry.space_group_name_H-M   'P 1'
#
loop_
_entity.id
_entity.type
_entity.pdbx_description
1 polymer ?
#
loop_
_entity_poly.entity_id
_entity_poly.type
_entity_poly.pdbx_seq_one_letter_code
_entity_poly.pdbx_strand_id
1 'polypeptide(L)'
;MPVIVIANPKGGSGKSTLSTKVAGFFASRGHSVMLGDADVQQSSRLWLGLRPAQAPVITTWELQADLVLTAKPPRGTTHVVIDTPGGLGGWRFKEVVSRADKLLIPIMPSIFDMFASQAFIEQLSEITKTGKTKLGIIGMRVDERTVAASKLREFMDKLDVPIIGFLRDTQYYLHMAAHGLSLFDITPSKVQKDLEQWQVICEWLES
;
A
#
# COMPACT_ATOMS: atom_id res chain seq x y z
N MET A 1 1.93 16.43 -7.64
CA MET A 1 2.00 14.99 -7.97
C MET A 1 2.08 14.25 -6.64
N PRO A 2 0.98 13.67 -6.17
CA PRO A 2 0.98 12.96 -4.91
C PRO A 2 1.85 11.70 -4.96
N VAL A 3 2.59 11.48 -3.87
CA VAL A 3 3.44 10.32 -3.62
C VAL A 3 2.83 9.51 -2.48
N ILE A 4 2.40 8.30 -2.79
CA ILE A 4 1.81 7.37 -1.83
C ILE A 4 2.83 6.27 -1.53
N VAL A 5 3.22 6.15 -0.27
CA VAL A 5 4.17 5.13 0.19
C VAL A 5 3.43 4.06 0.98
N ILE A 6 3.71 2.80 0.68
CA ILE A 6 3.20 1.68 1.45
C ILE A 6 4.37 1.06 2.22
N ALA A 7 4.32 1.13 3.55
CA ALA A 7 5.43 0.70 4.41
C ALA A 7 4.97 -0.06 5.65
N ASN A 8 5.71 -1.11 5.98
CA ASN A 8 5.63 -1.86 7.22
C ASN A 8 6.94 -2.65 7.39
N PRO A 9 7.52 -2.73 8.59
CA PRO A 9 8.80 -3.42 8.82
C PRO A 9 8.70 -4.94 8.59
N LYS A 10 7.52 -5.53 8.70
CA LYS A 10 7.32 -6.97 8.55
C LYS A 10 7.22 -7.40 7.09
N GLY A 11 7.90 -8.52 6.78
CA GLY A 11 7.62 -9.28 5.57
C GLY A 11 6.23 -9.91 5.63
N GLY A 12 5.53 -9.98 4.50
CA GLY A 12 4.20 -10.61 4.43
C GLY A 12 3.03 -9.77 4.95
N SER A 13 3.24 -8.54 5.38
CA SER A 13 2.18 -7.65 5.89
C SER A 13 1.16 -7.16 4.84
N GLY A 14 1.36 -7.51 3.56
CA GLY A 14 0.46 -7.12 2.48
C GLY A 14 0.85 -5.84 1.72
N LYS A 15 2.08 -5.34 1.88
CA LYS A 15 2.56 -4.13 1.20
C LYS A 15 2.36 -4.18 -0.31
N SER A 16 2.91 -5.17 -0.99
CA SER A 16 2.81 -5.29 -2.46
C SER A 16 1.36 -5.49 -2.93
N THR A 17 0.56 -6.21 -2.14
CA THR A 17 -0.89 -6.34 -2.41
C THR A 17 -1.57 -4.97 -2.36
N LEU A 18 -1.29 -4.17 -1.35
CA LEU A 18 -1.86 -2.85 -1.19
C LEU A 18 -1.33 -1.88 -2.27
N SER A 19 -0.02 -1.90 -2.54
CA SER A 19 0.63 -1.07 -3.56
C SER A 19 0.03 -1.28 -4.95
N THR A 20 -0.14 -2.54 -5.35
CA THR A 20 -0.74 -2.88 -6.67
C THR A 20 -2.20 -2.44 -6.77
N LYS A 21 -2.98 -2.52 -5.67
CA LYS A 21 -4.38 -2.06 -5.64
C LYS A 21 -4.48 -0.54 -5.67
N VAL A 22 -3.65 0.18 -4.92
CA VAL A 22 -3.60 1.65 -4.94
C VAL A 22 -3.19 2.16 -6.32
N ALA A 23 -2.18 1.55 -6.94
CA ALA A 23 -1.78 1.90 -8.31
C ALA A 23 -2.91 1.64 -9.32
N GLY A 24 -3.57 0.48 -9.22
CA GLY A 24 -4.73 0.13 -10.04
C GLY A 24 -5.91 1.07 -9.85
N PHE A 25 -6.16 1.53 -8.64
CA PHE A 25 -7.20 2.53 -8.34
C PHE A 25 -6.97 3.82 -9.14
N PHE A 26 -5.81 4.43 -8.99
CA PHE A 26 -5.52 5.67 -9.72
C PHE A 26 -5.50 5.47 -11.23
N ALA A 27 -4.97 4.35 -11.72
CA ALA A 27 -4.97 4.03 -13.15
C ALA A 27 -6.39 3.87 -13.70
N SER A 28 -7.31 3.25 -12.96
CA SER A 28 -8.72 3.10 -13.35
C SER A 28 -9.48 4.44 -13.39
N ARG A 29 -8.97 5.46 -12.68
CA ARG A 29 -9.47 6.85 -12.71
C ARG A 29 -8.88 7.68 -13.86
N GLY A 30 -8.06 7.08 -14.71
CA GLY A 30 -7.43 7.76 -15.85
C GLY A 30 -6.15 8.54 -15.52
N HIS A 31 -5.60 8.35 -14.32
CA HIS A 31 -4.33 8.97 -13.95
C HIS A 31 -3.13 8.25 -14.57
N SER A 32 -2.09 9.02 -14.89
CA SER A 32 -0.78 8.47 -15.29
C SER A 32 -0.02 8.06 -14.04
N VAL A 33 0.00 6.76 -13.77
CA VAL A 33 0.54 6.19 -12.52
C VAL A 33 1.92 5.57 -12.74
N MET A 34 2.83 5.83 -11.82
CA MET A 34 4.07 5.08 -11.66
C MET A 34 4.01 4.24 -10.38
N LEU A 35 4.22 2.94 -10.50
CA LEU A 35 4.43 2.03 -9.37
C LEU A 35 5.91 1.69 -9.26
N GLY A 36 6.57 2.23 -8.24
CA GLY A 36 7.95 1.97 -7.92
C GLY A 36 8.08 0.85 -6.89
N ASP A 37 8.88 -0.15 -7.22
CA ASP A 37 9.18 -1.27 -6.32
C ASP A 37 10.60 -1.11 -5.75
N ALA A 38 10.69 -0.87 -4.45
CA ALA A 38 11.93 -0.70 -3.72
C ALA A 38 12.41 -1.99 -3.02
N ASP A 39 11.62 -3.08 -3.11
CA ASP A 39 11.96 -4.38 -2.54
C ASP A 39 12.87 -5.17 -3.51
N VAL A 40 13.89 -5.80 -2.98
CA VAL A 40 14.76 -6.71 -3.76
C VAL A 40 13.99 -7.90 -4.34
N GLN A 41 12.88 -8.30 -3.74
CA GLN A 41 11.99 -9.35 -4.25
C GLN A 41 11.19 -8.91 -5.46
N GLN A 42 11.04 -7.59 -5.68
CA GLN A 42 10.37 -6.99 -6.83
C GLN A 42 8.96 -7.56 -7.13
N SER A 43 8.17 -7.83 -6.09
CA SER A 43 6.84 -8.42 -6.22
C SER A 43 5.88 -7.54 -7.02
N SER A 44 5.88 -6.23 -6.79
CA SER A 44 5.07 -5.28 -7.55
C SER A 44 5.53 -5.14 -9.01
N ARG A 45 6.83 -5.23 -9.26
CA ARG A 45 7.38 -5.22 -10.61
C ARG A 45 7.02 -6.50 -11.39
N LEU A 46 7.09 -7.66 -10.73
CA LEU A 46 6.63 -8.92 -11.33
C LEU A 46 5.15 -8.84 -11.70
N TRP A 47 4.32 -8.31 -10.80
CA TRP A 47 2.91 -8.09 -11.07
C TRP A 47 2.67 -7.17 -12.29
N LEU A 48 3.44 -6.11 -12.46
CA LEU A 48 3.38 -5.24 -13.64
C LEU A 48 3.70 -6.01 -14.94
N GLY A 49 4.65 -6.95 -14.89
CA GLY A 49 4.99 -7.80 -16.03
C GLY A 49 3.88 -8.77 -16.44
N LEU A 50 2.96 -9.10 -15.52
CA LEU A 50 1.77 -9.94 -15.79
C LEU A 50 0.56 -9.12 -16.28
N ARG A 51 0.63 -7.78 -16.25
CA ARG A 51 -0.53 -6.93 -16.51
C ARG A 51 -0.96 -7.04 -17.98
N PRO A 52 -2.24 -7.36 -18.24
CA PRO A 52 -2.72 -7.51 -19.61
C PRO A 52 -2.79 -6.16 -20.33
N ALA A 53 -2.57 -6.16 -21.65
CA ALA A 53 -2.55 -4.95 -22.47
C ALA A 53 -3.87 -4.16 -22.47
N GLN A 54 -4.98 -4.81 -22.13
CA GLN A 54 -6.30 -4.17 -22.06
C GLN A 54 -6.52 -3.40 -20.75
N ALA A 55 -5.73 -3.68 -19.71
CA ALA A 55 -5.82 -2.96 -18.45
C ALA A 55 -5.14 -1.57 -18.57
N PRO A 56 -5.62 -0.57 -17.79
CA PRO A 56 -4.97 0.74 -17.75
C PRO A 56 -3.48 0.63 -17.48
N VAL A 57 -2.67 1.38 -18.25
CA VAL A 57 -1.21 1.32 -18.16
C VAL A 57 -0.74 1.88 -16.83
N ILE A 58 0.16 1.15 -16.17
CA ILE A 58 0.90 1.59 -15.00
C ILE A 58 2.38 1.46 -15.35
N THR A 59 3.11 2.57 -15.24
CA THR A 59 4.55 2.61 -15.52
C THR A 59 5.37 2.21 -14.28
N THR A 60 6.64 1.92 -14.47
CA THR A 60 7.58 1.71 -13.37
C THR A 60 8.89 2.42 -13.67
N TRP A 61 9.75 2.54 -12.69
CA TRP A 61 11.12 2.98 -12.93
C TRP A 61 12.02 1.80 -13.33
N GLU A 62 13.09 2.10 -14.05
CA GLU A 62 14.07 1.09 -14.47
C GLU A 62 15.19 0.85 -13.45
N LEU A 63 15.05 1.31 -12.21
CA LEU A 63 16.16 1.41 -11.28
C LEU A 63 16.26 0.26 -10.29
N GLN A 64 17.51 -0.06 -9.92
CA GLN A 64 17.83 -0.97 -8.83
C GLN A 64 17.40 -0.36 -7.47
N ALA A 65 17.08 -1.21 -6.50
CA ALA A 65 16.56 -0.82 -5.18
C ALA A 65 17.39 0.27 -4.46
N ASP A 66 18.68 0.37 -4.75
CA ASP A 66 19.58 1.36 -4.14
C ASP A 66 19.38 2.81 -4.65
N LEU A 67 18.66 3.00 -5.76
CA LEU A 67 18.48 4.28 -6.44
C LEU A 67 17.06 4.83 -6.37
N VAL A 68 16.18 4.22 -5.57
CA VAL A 68 14.77 4.65 -5.36
C VAL A 68 14.67 6.15 -5.08
N LEU A 69 15.66 6.70 -4.40
CA LEU A 69 15.67 8.07 -3.90
C LEU A 69 16.05 9.11 -4.96
N THR A 70 16.70 8.68 -6.04
CA THR A 70 17.08 9.54 -7.17
C THR A 70 16.24 9.32 -8.41
N ALA A 71 15.36 8.31 -8.39
CA ALA A 71 14.47 8.01 -9.50
C ALA A 71 13.52 9.18 -9.78
N LYS A 72 13.53 9.65 -11.02
CA LYS A 72 12.55 10.62 -11.49
C LYS A 72 11.42 9.86 -12.17
N PRO A 73 10.16 10.13 -11.83
CA PRO A 73 9.03 9.56 -12.53
C PRO A 73 9.09 9.88 -14.02
N PRO A 74 8.61 9.00 -14.91
CA PRO A 74 8.46 9.29 -16.32
C PRO A 74 7.71 10.60 -16.56
N ARG A 75 8.00 11.29 -17.68
CA ARG A 75 7.29 12.53 -18.04
C ARG A 75 5.79 12.27 -18.13
N GLY A 76 4.99 13.17 -17.57
CA GLY A 76 3.52 13.05 -17.56
C GLY A 76 2.96 12.21 -16.40
N THR A 77 3.78 11.64 -15.54
CA THR A 77 3.30 10.96 -14.33
C THR A 77 2.55 11.95 -13.42
N THR A 78 1.33 11.58 -13.05
CA THR A 78 0.48 12.38 -12.15
C THR A 78 0.44 11.82 -10.72
N HIS A 79 0.65 10.50 -10.55
CA HIS A 79 0.61 9.82 -9.26
C HIS A 79 1.77 8.82 -9.13
N VAL A 80 2.36 8.76 -7.96
CA VAL A 80 3.44 7.82 -7.65
C VAL A 80 3.02 6.94 -6.48
N VAL A 81 3.15 5.63 -6.64
CA VAL A 81 2.97 4.64 -5.57
C VAL A 81 4.30 3.93 -5.36
N ILE A 82 4.73 3.81 -4.10
CA ILE A 82 6.00 3.17 -3.74
C ILE A 82 5.73 1.97 -2.85
N ASP A 83 6.08 0.79 -3.34
CA ASP A 83 6.15 -0.44 -2.57
C ASP A 83 7.51 -0.55 -1.88
N THR A 84 7.53 -0.67 -0.55
CA THR A 84 8.77 -0.69 0.21
C THR A 84 9.14 -2.10 0.70
N PRO A 85 10.45 -2.40 0.86
CA PRO A 85 10.87 -3.67 1.43
C PRO A 85 10.42 -3.84 2.89
N GLY A 86 10.35 -5.09 3.33
CA GLY A 86 10.35 -5.40 4.75
C GLY A 86 11.69 -5.00 5.37
N GLY A 87 11.65 -4.42 6.58
CA GLY A 87 12.87 -4.00 7.28
C GLY A 87 13.50 -2.71 6.75
N LEU A 88 12.77 -1.92 5.96
CA LEU A 88 13.23 -0.58 5.58
C LEU A 88 13.47 0.26 6.84
N GLY A 89 14.71 0.70 7.06
CA GLY A 89 15.10 1.44 8.25
C GLY A 89 16.20 2.46 7.99
N GLY A 90 16.64 3.14 9.06
CA GLY A 90 17.71 4.10 9.01
C GLY A 90 17.41 5.33 8.15
N TRP A 91 18.45 5.88 7.49
CA TRP A 91 18.34 7.09 6.68
C TRP A 91 17.47 6.90 5.43
N ARG A 92 17.49 5.70 4.81
CA ARG A 92 16.65 5.37 3.63
C ARG A 92 15.17 5.48 3.96
N PHE A 93 14.77 4.98 5.12
CA PHE A 93 13.40 5.10 5.59
C PHE A 93 12.96 6.56 5.76
N LYS A 94 13.80 7.37 6.47
CA LYS A 94 13.52 8.80 6.67
C LYS A 94 13.36 9.53 5.35
N GLU A 95 14.19 9.24 4.37
CA GLU A 95 14.15 9.89 3.06
C GLU A 95 12.89 9.49 2.26
N VAL A 96 12.51 8.21 2.24
CA VAL A 96 11.26 7.78 1.59
C VAL A 96 10.05 8.44 2.26
N VAL A 97 10.00 8.47 3.58
CA VAL A 97 8.91 9.10 4.34
C VAL A 97 8.84 10.61 4.06
N SER A 98 9.95 11.30 4.01
CA SER A 98 10.00 12.76 3.78
C SER A 98 9.46 13.18 2.41
N ARG A 99 9.40 12.26 1.46
CA ARG A 99 8.86 12.49 0.10
C ARG A 99 7.40 12.08 -0.04
N ALA A 100 6.84 11.40 0.96
CA ALA A 100 5.47 10.92 0.92
C ALA A 100 4.49 12.04 1.23
N ASP A 101 3.46 12.19 0.41
CA ASP A 101 2.27 12.97 0.76
C ASP A 101 1.33 12.13 1.64
N LYS A 102 1.28 10.81 1.36
CA LYS A 102 0.49 9.83 2.12
C LYS A 102 1.30 8.57 2.37
N LEU A 103 1.18 8.02 3.57
CA LEU A 103 1.82 6.76 3.95
C LEU A 103 0.78 5.80 4.53
N LEU A 104 0.63 4.66 3.87
CA LEU A 104 -0.27 3.58 4.28
C LEU A 104 0.52 2.47 4.98
N ILE A 105 0.00 2.03 6.12
CA ILE A 105 0.63 0.99 6.96
C ILE A 105 -0.33 -0.20 7.02
N PRO A 106 -0.09 -1.26 6.20
CA PRO A 106 -0.84 -2.50 6.29
C PRO A 106 -0.46 -3.28 7.56
N ILE A 107 -1.44 -3.73 8.36
CA ILE A 107 -1.24 -4.50 9.58
C ILE A 107 -2.07 -5.79 9.50
N MET A 108 -1.41 -6.94 9.76
CA MET A 108 -2.05 -8.25 9.80
C MET A 108 -2.64 -8.54 11.19
N PRO A 109 -3.70 -9.38 11.30
CA PRO A 109 -4.26 -9.82 12.58
C PRO A 109 -3.36 -10.88 13.26
N SER A 110 -2.14 -10.49 13.57
CA SER A 110 -1.10 -11.30 14.21
C SER A 110 -0.43 -10.50 15.30
N ILE A 111 -0.23 -11.12 16.46
CA ILE A 111 0.41 -10.46 17.61
C ILE A 111 1.80 -9.92 17.27
N PHE A 112 2.58 -10.66 16.47
CA PHE A 112 3.91 -10.24 16.08
C PHE A 112 3.90 -9.07 15.09
N ASP A 113 2.88 -9.01 14.20
CA ASP A 113 2.70 -7.88 13.27
C ASP A 113 2.27 -6.62 14.03
N MET A 114 1.35 -6.75 15.00
CA MET A 114 0.89 -5.64 15.83
C MET A 114 2.04 -5.00 16.59
N PHE A 115 2.85 -5.80 17.33
CA PHE A 115 4.00 -5.26 18.06
C PHE A 115 5.05 -4.60 17.16
N ALA A 116 5.39 -5.22 16.03
CA ALA A 116 6.34 -4.63 15.10
C ALA A 116 5.82 -3.33 14.49
N SER A 117 4.51 -3.28 14.23
CA SER A 117 3.86 -2.09 13.67
C SER A 117 3.75 -0.95 14.69
N GLN A 118 3.59 -1.25 15.98
CA GLN A 118 3.53 -0.23 17.02
C GLN A 118 4.83 0.60 17.08
N ALA A 119 5.97 -0.06 17.26
CA ALA A 119 7.26 0.62 17.30
C ALA A 119 7.55 1.41 16.00
N PHE A 120 7.11 0.86 14.86
CA PHE A 120 7.26 1.52 13.57
C PHE A 120 6.38 2.78 13.46
N ILE A 121 5.13 2.73 13.92
CA ILE A 121 4.20 3.87 13.92
C ILE A 121 4.70 4.97 14.86
N GLU A 122 5.20 4.63 16.03
CA GLU A 122 5.80 5.58 16.96
C GLU A 122 6.98 6.33 16.30
N GLN A 123 7.86 5.59 15.61
CA GLN A 123 8.97 6.19 14.86
C GLN A 123 8.48 7.07 13.71
N LEU A 124 7.44 6.65 12.98
CA LEU A 124 6.83 7.44 11.90
C LEU A 124 6.22 8.73 12.43
N SER A 125 5.45 8.65 13.51
CA SER A 125 4.82 9.82 14.12
C SER A 125 5.84 10.88 14.49
N GLU A 126 7.00 10.48 15.03
CA GLU A 126 8.10 11.41 15.31
C GLU A 126 8.65 12.09 14.05
N ILE A 127 8.82 11.33 12.96
CA ILE A 127 9.35 11.86 11.69
C ILE A 127 8.34 12.79 11.02
N THR A 128 7.05 12.49 11.12
CA THR A 128 5.99 13.21 10.40
C THR A 128 5.38 14.37 11.21
N LYS A 129 5.71 14.53 12.49
CA LYS A 129 5.19 15.62 13.36
C LYS A 129 5.29 17.02 12.76
N THR A 130 6.33 17.28 12.00
CA THR A 130 6.59 18.60 11.38
C THR A 130 6.33 18.59 9.87
N GLY A 131 5.96 17.44 9.32
CA GLY A 131 5.77 17.23 7.88
C GLY A 131 4.31 17.33 7.43
N LYS A 132 4.13 17.28 6.11
CA LYS A 132 2.80 17.28 5.48
C LYS A 132 2.27 15.85 5.22
N THR A 133 3.05 14.82 5.57
CA THR A 133 2.71 13.42 5.29
C THR A 133 1.52 12.98 6.11
N LYS A 134 0.44 12.57 5.45
CA LYS A 134 -0.72 11.96 6.10
C LYS A 134 -0.47 10.48 6.33
N LEU A 135 -0.61 10.01 7.57
CA LEU A 135 -0.52 8.60 7.93
C LEU A 135 -1.91 7.96 7.92
N GLY A 136 -1.97 6.68 7.51
CA GLY A 136 -3.18 5.87 7.61
C GLY A 136 -2.85 4.39 7.81
N ILE A 137 -3.60 3.71 8.68
CA ILE A 137 -3.44 2.28 8.93
C ILE A 137 -4.58 1.49 8.31
N ILE A 138 -4.25 0.31 7.77
CA ILE A 138 -5.21 -0.60 7.13
C ILE A 138 -5.02 -1.99 7.73
N GLY A 139 -6.11 -2.56 8.28
CA GLY A 139 -6.15 -3.97 8.67
C GLY A 139 -6.21 -4.86 7.42
N MET A 140 -5.26 -5.80 7.30
CA MET A 140 -5.16 -6.69 6.15
C MET A 140 -5.60 -8.10 6.51
N ARG A 141 -6.22 -8.82 5.54
CA ARG A 141 -6.64 -10.22 5.69
C ARG A 141 -7.49 -10.46 6.95
N VAL A 142 -8.47 -9.59 7.18
CA VAL A 142 -9.30 -9.63 8.39
C VAL A 142 -10.50 -10.55 8.17
N ASP A 143 -10.60 -11.64 8.94
CA ASP A 143 -11.83 -12.41 9.07
C ASP A 143 -12.55 -11.94 10.34
N GLU A 144 -13.60 -11.15 10.17
CA GLU A 144 -14.37 -10.51 11.23
C GLU A 144 -14.91 -11.49 12.29
N ARG A 145 -14.99 -12.77 11.97
CA ARG A 145 -15.50 -13.82 12.87
C ARG A 145 -14.44 -14.32 13.87
N THR A 146 -13.20 -13.85 13.76
CA THR A 146 -12.07 -14.35 14.53
C THR A 146 -11.72 -13.46 15.71
N VAL A 147 -11.21 -14.07 16.76
CA VAL A 147 -10.63 -13.35 17.92
C VAL A 147 -9.45 -12.49 17.48
N ALA A 148 -8.70 -12.93 16.48
CA ALA A 148 -7.57 -12.18 15.93
C ALA A 148 -8.01 -10.84 15.31
N ALA A 149 -9.16 -10.81 14.64
CA ALA A 149 -9.74 -9.56 14.10
C ALA A 149 -10.13 -8.59 15.23
N SER A 150 -10.77 -9.08 16.29
CA SER A 150 -11.13 -8.25 17.45
C SER A 150 -9.88 -7.67 18.11
N LYS A 151 -8.83 -8.48 18.29
CA LYS A 151 -7.56 -8.03 18.84
C LYS A 151 -6.84 -7.01 17.98
N LEU A 152 -6.91 -7.16 16.66
CA LEU A 152 -6.38 -6.17 15.74
C LEU A 152 -7.11 -4.82 15.89
N ARG A 153 -8.44 -4.83 15.97
CA ARG A 153 -9.23 -3.60 16.19
C ARG A 153 -8.86 -2.93 17.51
N GLU A 154 -8.89 -3.68 18.61
CA GLU A 154 -8.49 -3.16 19.94
C GLU A 154 -7.07 -2.57 19.95
N PHE A 155 -6.17 -3.14 19.14
CA PHE A 155 -4.81 -2.65 18.99
C PHE A 155 -4.79 -1.35 18.18
N MET A 156 -5.44 -1.33 17.00
CA MET A 156 -5.44 -0.18 16.10
C MET A 156 -6.13 1.04 16.72
N ASP A 157 -7.20 0.83 17.51
CA ASP A 157 -7.93 1.89 18.23
C ASP A 157 -7.08 2.62 19.29
N LYS A 158 -5.98 2.02 19.72
CA LYS A 158 -5.04 2.62 20.68
C LYS A 158 -3.91 3.42 20.02
N LEU A 159 -3.80 3.34 18.69
CA LEU A 159 -2.79 4.05 17.94
C LEU A 159 -3.29 5.46 17.59
N ASP A 160 -2.43 6.45 17.76
CA ASP A 160 -2.73 7.86 17.39
C ASP A 160 -2.52 8.07 15.87
N VAL A 161 -3.13 7.19 15.05
CA VAL A 161 -3.09 7.25 13.59
C VAL A 161 -4.46 6.83 13.04
N PRO A 162 -5.03 7.54 12.05
CA PRO A 162 -6.31 7.20 11.47
C PRO A 162 -6.38 5.76 10.92
N ILE A 163 -7.43 5.04 11.32
CA ILE A 163 -7.80 3.75 10.72
C ILE A 163 -8.58 4.04 9.44
N ILE A 164 -7.99 3.68 8.29
CA ILE A 164 -8.59 3.95 6.98
C ILE A 164 -9.55 2.84 6.55
N GLY A 165 -9.31 1.61 7.01
CA GLY A 165 -10.21 0.50 6.70
C GLY A 165 -9.67 -0.86 7.08
N PHE A 166 -10.51 -1.86 6.83
CA PHE A 166 -10.17 -3.27 7.03
C PHE A 166 -10.49 -4.04 5.75
N LEU A 167 -9.50 -4.75 5.23
CA LEU A 167 -9.62 -5.58 4.04
C LEU A 167 -9.72 -7.05 4.43
N ARG A 168 -10.77 -7.70 3.96
CA ARG A 168 -11.05 -9.09 4.29
C ARG A 168 -10.00 -10.07 3.75
N ASP A 169 -9.89 -11.23 4.35
CA ASP A 169 -9.13 -12.35 3.78
C ASP A 169 -9.94 -12.96 2.64
N THR A 170 -9.40 -12.89 1.43
CA THR A 170 -10.07 -13.42 0.24
C THR A 170 -9.08 -13.94 -0.79
N GLN A 171 -9.42 -15.07 -1.40
CA GLN A 171 -8.65 -15.66 -2.50
C GLN A 171 -8.69 -14.80 -3.78
N TYR A 172 -9.65 -13.90 -3.90
CA TYR A 172 -9.74 -12.99 -5.06
C TYR A 172 -8.49 -12.12 -5.22
N TYR A 173 -7.88 -11.66 -4.12
CA TYR A 173 -6.65 -10.86 -4.22
C TYR A 173 -5.48 -11.67 -4.79
N LEU A 174 -5.35 -12.94 -4.41
CA LEU A 174 -4.33 -13.84 -4.97
C LEU A 174 -4.61 -14.12 -6.46
N HIS A 175 -5.86 -14.44 -6.79
CA HIS A 175 -6.25 -14.70 -8.17
C HIS A 175 -6.00 -13.49 -9.08
N MET A 176 -6.41 -12.30 -8.68
CA MET A 176 -6.16 -11.07 -9.43
C MET A 176 -4.66 -10.80 -9.59
N ALA A 177 -3.89 -10.97 -8.51
CA ALA A 177 -2.45 -10.74 -8.54
C ALA A 177 -1.73 -11.67 -9.53
N ALA A 178 -2.14 -12.95 -9.60
CA ALA A 178 -1.60 -13.93 -10.53
C ALA A 178 -1.84 -13.58 -12.02
N HIS A 179 -2.79 -12.68 -12.30
CA HIS A 179 -3.13 -12.20 -13.66
C HIS A 179 -2.73 -10.74 -13.91
N GLY A 180 -1.92 -10.15 -13.03
CA GLY A 180 -1.53 -8.74 -13.14
C GLY A 180 -2.69 -7.74 -13.01
N LEU A 181 -3.80 -8.17 -12.39
CA LEU A 181 -5.01 -7.37 -12.23
C LEU A 181 -5.13 -6.78 -10.82
N SER A 182 -5.66 -5.58 -10.77
CA SER A 182 -6.12 -4.95 -9.53
C SER A 182 -7.62 -5.23 -9.33
N LEU A 183 -8.14 -4.85 -8.17
CA LEU A 183 -9.57 -4.90 -7.89
C LEU A 183 -10.39 -4.05 -8.88
N PHE A 184 -9.82 -2.94 -9.31
CA PHE A 184 -10.46 -1.92 -10.15
C PHE A 184 -10.44 -2.26 -11.65
N ASP A 185 -9.77 -3.36 -12.03
CA ASP A 185 -9.79 -3.90 -13.38
C ASP A 185 -10.90 -4.95 -13.56
N ILE A 186 -11.64 -5.29 -12.48
CA ILE A 186 -12.66 -6.34 -12.46
C ILE A 186 -14.06 -5.73 -12.54
N THR A 187 -14.98 -6.42 -13.20
CA THR A 187 -16.39 -6.02 -13.24
C THR A 187 -16.93 -5.87 -11.81
N PRO A 188 -17.48 -4.70 -11.43
CA PRO A 188 -17.88 -4.39 -10.06
C PRO A 188 -18.76 -5.44 -9.39
N SER A 189 -19.71 -6.03 -10.11
CA SER A 189 -20.63 -7.06 -9.57
C SER A 189 -19.92 -8.30 -9.04
N LYS A 190 -18.71 -8.61 -9.53
CA LYS A 190 -17.93 -9.78 -9.08
C LYS A 190 -17.15 -9.51 -7.79
N VAL A 191 -16.88 -8.25 -7.48
CA VAL A 191 -16.02 -7.83 -6.36
C VAL A 191 -16.68 -6.78 -5.47
N GLN A 192 -18.01 -6.71 -5.46
CA GLN A 192 -18.80 -5.70 -4.79
C GLN A 192 -18.40 -5.53 -3.31
N LYS A 193 -18.31 -6.64 -2.56
CA LYS A 193 -17.91 -6.60 -1.13
C LYS A 193 -16.51 -6.03 -0.90
N ASP A 194 -15.61 -6.28 -1.84
CA ASP A 194 -14.25 -5.75 -1.75
C ASP A 194 -14.22 -4.25 -2.09
N LEU A 195 -15.01 -3.82 -3.09
CA LEU A 195 -15.15 -2.42 -3.45
C LEU A 195 -15.77 -1.59 -2.32
N GLU A 196 -16.75 -2.13 -1.60
CA GLU A 196 -17.35 -1.49 -0.42
C GLU A 196 -16.28 -1.22 0.67
N GLN A 197 -15.40 -2.19 0.93
CA GLN A 197 -14.29 -2.00 1.88
C GLN A 197 -13.25 -0.98 1.38
N TRP A 198 -13.06 -0.89 0.07
CA TRP A 198 -12.13 0.06 -0.55
C TRP A 198 -12.67 1.48 -0.63
N GLN A 199 -13.98 1.71 -0.50
CA GLN A 199 -14.57 3.03 -0.67
C GLN A 199 -13.91 4.07 0.23
N VAL A 200 -13.83 3.82 1.54
CA VAL A 200 -13.20 4.75 2.50
C VAL A 200 -11.72 4.96 2.20
N ILE A 201 -11.03 3.88 1.77
CA ILE A 201 -9.60 3.96 1.39
C ILE A 201 -9.43 4.87 0.16
N CYS A 202 -10.29 4.73 -0.86
CA CYS A 202 -10.27 5.56 -2.06
C CYS A 202 -10.54 7.03 -1.73
N GLU A 203 -11.56 7.32 -0.91
CA GLU A 203 -11.87 8.68 -0.45
C GLU A 203 -10.68 9.30 0.29
N TRP A 204 -10.02 8.54 1.15
CA TRP A 204 -8.83 9.01 1.84
C TRP A 204 -7.65 9.23 0.88
N LEU A 205 -7.49 8.38 -0.14
CA LEU A 205 -6.44 8.54 -1.14
C LEU A 205 -6.63 9.81 -1.99
N GLU A 206 -7.86 10.23 -2.22
CA GLU A 206 -8.22 11.43 -3.00
C GLU A 206 -8.24 12.72 -2.16
N SER A 207 -8.30 12.63 -0.81
CA SER A 207 -8.29 13.81 0.11
C SER A 207 -6.91 14.44 0.18
#